data_c18523762eaa7d591aa45d3b4a47323b
#
_entry.id   c18523762eaa7d591aa45d3b4a47323b
#
_cell.length_a   1.000
_cell.length_b   1.000
_cell.length_c   1.000
_cell.angle_alpha   90.00
_cell.angle_beta   90.00
_cell.angle_gamma   90.00
#
_symmetry.space_group_name_H-M   'P 1'
#
loop_
_entity.id
_entity.type
_entity.pdbx_description
1 polymer ?
#
loop_
_entity_poly.entity_id
_entity_poly.type
_entity_poly.pdbx_seq_one_letter_code
_entity_poly.pdbx_strand_id
1 'polypeptide(L)'
;MSKPEARTLSFREALREAMVEEMERDASIFLMGEEVGHYNGAYKVSEGMLERFGEARVVDTPIAETGFAGVGIGAAMVGLRPIIEFMTWNFSLVAYDQIVSNAAKLRYMTNGQFKLPIVFRGPSGAAHALGAQHSQAVESLYAHIPGLKVVVPSIPADAKGLLKSSIRDDNPVCFLESEVMYSLKGEVPGGEHLVPLGSADVKRPGRDVTIVTWGKMLHTVLKAAEELAAAGIEAEVLDLRTIRPLDTEAVLSSVRRTHRLLVVQEGWPFAGVAAEVIALVVREAFDELDAPPERVTNLDVPMPYATNLEQLVLPSVPRVVEAVRLLTGKRAA
;
A
#
# COMPACT_ATOMS: atom_id res chain seq x y z
N MET A 1 -9.62 -31.60 7.77
CA MET A 1 -9.14 -30.62 8.76
C MET A 1 -10.04 -29.40 8.65
N SER A 2 -10.69 -28.97 9.73
CA SER A 2 -11.47 -27.73 9.75
C SER A 2 -10.54 -26.54 9.44
N LYS A 3 -10.99 -25.60 8.57
CA LYS A 3 -10.24 -24.34 8.39
C LYS A 3 -10.08 -23.67 9.75
N PRO A 4 -8.89 -23.18 10.10
CA PRO A 4 -8.70 -22.42 11.33
C PRO A 4 -9.66 -21.25 11.36
N GLU A 5 -10.24 -20.97 12.52
CA GLU A 5 -11.25 -19.94 12.70
C GLU A 5 -10.67 -18.54 12.41
N ALA A 6 -11.43 -17.68 11.74
CA ALA A 6 -11.06 -16.30 11.51
C ALA A 6 -11.04 -15.54 12.85
N ARG A 7 -10.11 -14.61 13.00
CA ARG A 7 -9.93 -13.78 14.20
C ARG A 7 -10.00 -12.31 13.85
N THR A 8 -10.52 -11.51 14.75
CA THR A 8 -10.49 -10.05 14.60
C THR A 8 -9.16 -9.52 15.12
N LEU A 9 -8.36 -8.93 14.22
CA LEU A 9 -7.09 -8.27 14.54
C LEU A 9 -7.14 -6.81 14.11
N SER A 10 -6.38 -5.96 14.80
CA SER A 10 -6.06 -4.65 14.25
C SER A 10 -5.04 -4.77 13.11
N PHE A 11 -4.96 -3.76 12.27
CA PHE A 11 -4.02 -3.72 11.15
C PHE A 11 -2.56 -3.90 11.61
N ARG A 12 -2.16 -3.23 12.73
CA ARG A 12 -0.82 -3.39 13.32
C ARG A 12 -0.57 -4.81 13.85
N GLU A 13 -1.57 -5.44 14.46
CA GLU A 13 -1.45 -6.82 14.94
C GLU A 13 -1.33 -7.81 13.77
N ALA A 14 -2.05 -7.58 12.68
CA ALA A 14 -1.96 -8.39 11.47
C ALA A 14 -0.56 -8.31 10.83
N LEU A 15 0.05 -7.12 10.77
CA LEU A 15 1.43 -6.93 10.32
C LEU A 15 2.44 -7.62 11.24
N ARG A 16 2.29 -7.44 12.56
CA ARG A 16 3.13 -8.10 13.57
C ARG A 16 3.08 -9.60 13.42
N GLU A 17 1.88 -10.15 13.33
CA GLU A 17 1.68 -11.61 13.20
C GLU A 17 2.32 -12.13 11.90
N ALA A 18 2.22 -11.40 10.80
CA ALA A 18 2.92 -11.75 9.55
C ALA A 18 4.43 -11.85 9.74
N MET A 19 5.04 -10.83 10.36
CA MET A 19 6.49 -10.83 10.61
C MET A 19 6.89 -11.95 11.59
N VAL A 20 6.15 -12.14 12.66
CA VAL A 20 6.42 -13.17 13.66
C VAL A 20 6.37 -14.56 13.03
N GLU A 21 5.30 -14.89 12.29
CA GLU A 21 5.16 -16.19 11.63
C GLU A 21 6.28 -16.45 10.61
N GLU A 22 6.67 -15.44 9.84
CA GLU A 22 7.75 -15.60 8.87
C GLU A 22 9.12 -15.72 9.54
N MET A 23 9.40 -14.96 10.61
CA MET A 23 10.63 -15.06 11.38
C MET A 23 10.75 -16.40 12.12
N GLU A 24 9.64 -17.02 12.53
CA GLU A 24 9.63 -18.38 13.07
C GLU A 24 9.91 -19.43 12.00
N ARG A 25 9.35 -19.23 10.81
CA ARG A 25 9.52 -20.13 9.67
C ARG A 25 10.95 -20.15 9.13
N ASP A 26 11.63 -18.99 9.13
CA ASP A 26 12.93 -18.83 8.47
C ASP A 26 13.90 -17.98 9.32
N ALA A 27 14.99 -18.61 9.75
CA ALA A 27 16.01 -17.98 10.60
C ALA A 27 16.80 -16.88 9.89
N SER A 28 16.76 -16.78 8.57
CA SER A 28 17.42 -15.72 7.80
C SER A 28 16.67 -14.39 7.81
N ILE A 29 15.40 -14.35 8.26
CA ILE A 29 14.59 -13.16 8.35
C ILE A 29 14.93 -12.39 9.62
N PHE A 30 15.13 -11.08 9.52
CA PHE A 30 15.31 -10.18 10.66
C PHE A 30 14.65 -8.83 10.40
N LEU A 31 14.27 -8.15 11.47
CA LEU A 31 13.72 -6.79 11.46
C LEU A 31 14.81 -5.80 11.86
N MET A 32 14.95 -4.71 11.12
CA MET A 32 15.88 -3.63 11.44
C MET A 32 15.25 -2.28 11.13
N GLY A 33 15.46 -1.31 12.01
CA GLY A 33 14.95 0.05 11.85
C GLY A 33 15.07 0.87 13.13
N GLU A 34 14.51 2.06 13.10
CA GLU A 34 14.52 2.98 14.22
C GLU A 34 13.48 2.56 15.27
N GLU A 35 13.93 2.39 16.53
CA GLU A 35 13.05 2.10 17.67
C GLU A 35 12.22 0.80 17.54
N VAL A 36 12.60 -0.10 16.64
CA VAL A 36 11.83 -1.34 16.39
C VAL A 36 11.95 -2.37 17.51
N GLY A 37 13.03 -2.31 18.31
CA GLY A 37 13.35 -3.24 19.39
C GLY A 37 12.92 -2.72 20.76
N HIS A 38 13.80 -1.98 21.45
CA HIS A 38 13.61 -1.57 22.84
C HIS A 38 12.35 -0.71 23.07
N TYR A 39 11.99 0.15 22.11
CA TYR A 39 10.77 0.95 22.20
C TYR A 39 9.51 0.20 21.71
N ASN A 40 9.68 -1.03 21.17
CA ASN A 40 8.57 -1.82 20.60
C ASN A 40 7.91 -1.19 19.38
N GLY A 41 8.68 -0.46 18.57
CA GLY A 41 8.19 0.28 17.40
C GLY A 41 7.48 1.58 17.76
N ALA A 42 7.67 2.62 16.97
CA ALA A 42 7.01 3.92 17.14
C ALA A 42 5.47 3.78 17.14
N TYR A 43 4.94 2.88 16.34
CA TYR A 43 3.50 2.60 16.21
C TYR A 43 3.09 1.25 16.79
N LYS A 44 3.97 0.60 17.57
CA LYS A 44 3.73 -0.69 18.22
C LYS A 44 3.45 -1.84 17.24
N VAL A 45 3.97 -1.76 16.03
CA VAL A 45 3.88 -2.87 15.07
C VAL A 45 4.81 -4.00 15.48
N SER A 46 6.02 -3.72 15.97
CA SER A 46 7.02 -4.70 16.41
C SER A 46 6.98 -5.06 17.91
N GLU A 47 5.91 -4.68 18.61
CA GLU A 47 5.74 -4.92 20.06
C GLU A 47 5.96 -6.38 20.45
N GLY A 48 6.85 -6.64 21.44
CA GLY A 48 7.18 -7.96 21.93
C GLY A 48 8.12 -8.78 21.03
N MET A 49 8.49 -8.28 19.85
CA MET A 49 9.35 -9.04 18.92
C MET A 49 10.80 -9.15 19.43
N LEU A 50 11.33 -8.09 20.07
CA LEU A 50 12.69 -8.13 20.65
C LEU A 50 12.79 -9.20 21.73
N GLU A 51 11.79 -9.29 22.63
CA GLU A 51 11.76 -10.31 23.68
C GLU A 51 11.73 -11.73 23.09
N ARG A 52 11.00 -11.91 21.96
CA ARG A 52 10.81 -13.21 21.32
C ARG A 52 12.02 -13.67 20.51
N PHE A 53 12.66 -12.77 19.77
CA PHE A 53 13.68 -13.14 18.77
C PHE A 53 15.11 -12.67 19.13
N GLY A 54 15.26 -11.80 20.13
CA GLY A 54 16.54 -11.25 20.57
C GLY A 54 17.13 -10.19 19.65
N GLU A 55 18.18 -9.53 20.14
CA GLU A 55 18.83 -8.39 19.48
C GLU A 55 19.51 -8.73 18.14
N ALA A 56 19.85 -10.00 17.90
CA ALA A 56 20.40 -10.43 16.61
C ALA A 56 19.36 -10.47 15.48
N ARG A 57 18.07 -10.52 15.82
CA ARG A 57 16.98 -10.64 14.87
C ARG A 57 16.02 -9.44 14.87
N VAL A 58 16.06 -8.61 15.90
CA VAL A 58 15.32 -7.35 16.00
C VAL A 58 16.31 -6.26 16.39
N VAL A 59 16.72 -5.46 15.42
CA VAL A 59 17.90 -4.59 15.49
C VAL A 59 17.47 -3.13 15.46
N ASP A 60 17.67 -2.44 16.58
CA ASP A 60 17.55 -0.99 16.62
C ASP A 60 18.71 -0.31 15.89
N THR A 61 18.42 0.72 15.12
CA THR A 61 19.41 1.52 14.41
C THR A 61 19.41 2.97 14.90
N PRO A 62 20.54 3.69 14.76
CA PRO A 62 20.47 5.15 14.81
C PRO A 62 19.62 5.70 13.68
N ILE A 63 19.20 6.97 13.79
CA ILE A 63 18.49 7.70 12.72
C ILE A 63 19.47 7.97 11.58
N ALA A 64 19.56 7.00 10.65
CA ALA A 64 20.49 7.01 9.53
C ALA A 64 19.96 6.13 8.39
N GLU A 65 18.86 6.55 7.77
CA GLU A 65 18.08 5.73 6.80
C GLU A 65 18.92 5.27 5.62
N THR A 66 19.81 6.11 5.11
CA THR A 66 20.78 5.71 4.06
C THR A 66 21.65 4.57 4.52
N GLY A 67 22.13 4.64 5.78
CA GLY A 67 23.03 3.64 6.36
C GLY A 67 22.36 2.30 6.56
N PHE A 68 21.25 2.27 7.30
CA PHE A 68 20.60 0.99 7.59
C PHE A 68 19.91 0.35 6.38
N ALA A 69 19.39 1.16 5.44
CA ALA A 69 18.89 0.62 4.17
C ALA A 69 20.03 -0.05 3.38
N GLY A 70 21.21 0.59 3.30
CA GLY A 70 22.40 0.01 2.67
C GLY A 70 22.88 -1.28 3.34
N VAL A 71 22.89 -1.33 4.67
CA VAL A 71 23.21 -2.56 5.43
C VAL A 71 22.20 -3.67 5.13
N GLY A 72 20.91 -3.35 5.10
CA GLY A 72 19.86 -4.30 4.72
C GLY A 72 20.05 -4.87 3.31
N ILE A 73 20.39 -4.02 2.33
CA ILE A 73 20.67 -4.46 0.96
C ILE A 73 21.88 -5.41 0.94
N GLY A 74 22.97 -5.05 1.62
CA GLY A 74 24.13 -5.92 1.74
C GLY A 74 23.84 -7.27 2.41
N ALA A 75 23.01 -7.26 3.45
CA ALA A 75 22.54 -8.48 4.10
C ALA A 75 21.72 -9.38 3.17
N ALA A 76 20.85 -8.78 2.37
CA ALA A 76 20.08 -9.53 1.35
C ALA A 76 20.96 -10.16 0.28
N MET A 77 22.03 -9.49 -0.15
CA MET A 77 22.99 -10.02 -1.12
C MET A 77 23.75 -11.26 -0.63
N VAL A 78 23.93 -11.39 0.68
CA VAL A 78 24.59 -12.56 1.29
C VAL A 78 23.61 -13.63 1.78
N GLY A 79 22.33 -13.53 1.42
CA GLY A 79 21.32 -14.57 1.64
C GLY A 79 20.43 -14.40 2.86
N LEU A 80 20.52 -13.28 3.57
CA LEU A 80 19.54 -12.93 4.61
C LEU A 80 18.27 -12.31 3.97
N ARG A 81 17.19 -12.23 4.75
CA ARG A 81 15.91 -11.68 4.33
C ARG A 81 15.49 -10.52 5.25
N PRO A 82 16.07 -9.33 5.09
CA PRO A 82 15.80 -8.19 5.94
C PRO A 82 14.40 -7.59 5.71
N ILE A 83 13.76 -7.24 6.82
CA ILE A 83 12.61 -6.34 6.88
C ILE A 83 13.16 -5.01 7.43
N ILE A 84 13.18 -3.99 6.60
CA ILE A 84 13.67 -2.65 6.95
C ILE A 84 12.47 -1.77 7.24
N GLU A 85 12.36 -1.28 8.46
CA GLU A 85 11.31 -0.37 8.87
C GLU A 85 11.82 1.07 8.83
N PHE A 86 11.19 1.90 8.01
CA PHE A 86 11.27 3.35 8.13
C PHE A 86 10.21 3.82 9.12
N MET A 87 10.55 4.69 10.06
CA MET A 87 9.58 5.28 10.98
C MET A 87 8.43 5.94 10.20
N THR A 88 8.73 6.53 9.05
CA THR A 88 7.76 6.93 8.03
C THR A 88 8.40 6.87 6.64
N TRP A 89 7.61 6.54 5.62
CA TRP A 89 8.06 6.59 4.23
C TRP A 89 8.52 7.98 3.78
N ASN A 90 8.16 9.03 4.48
CA ASN A 90 8.70 10.36 4.21
C ASN A 90 10.23 10.40 4.37
N PHE A 91 10.80 9.63 5.31
CA PHE A 91 12.24 9.58 5.53
C PHE A 91 12.95 8.52 4.69
N SER A 92 12.22 7.65 4.00
CA SER A 92 12.81 6.81 2.97
C SER A 92 13.42 7.63 1.83
N LEU A 93 13.03 8.90 1.68
CA LEU A 93 13.65 9.83 0.72
C LEU A 93 15.12 10.12 1.05
N VAL A 94 15.54 10.03 2.31
CA VAL A 94 16.97 10.10 2.71
C VAL A 94 17.73 8.87 2.20
N ALA A 95 17.07 7.71 2.15
CA ALA A 95 17.62 6.45 1.63
C ALA A 95 17.27 6.19 0.14
N TYR A 96 16.73 7.18 -0.57
CA TYR A 96 16.19 6.99 -1.92
C TYR A 96 17.21 6.38 -2.88
N ASP A 97 18.47 6.85 -2.85
CA ASP A 97 19.52 6.28 -3.68
C ASP A 97 19.77 4.79 -3.38
N GLN A 98 19.76 4.38 -2.11
CA GLN A 98 19.93 2.98 -1.74
C GLN A 98 18.80 2.10 -2.30
N ILE A 99 17.57 2.58 -2.27
CA ILE A 99 16.40 1.84 -2.78
C ILE A 99 16.41 1.80 -4.31
N VAL A 100 16.55 2.96 -4.98
CA VAL A 100 16.36 3.05 -6.44
C VAL A 100 17.61 2.75 -7.25
N SER A 101 18.80 3.06 -6.77
CA SER A 101 20.05 2.83 -7.48
C SER A 101 20.67 1.46 -7.14
N ASN A 102 20.54 1.02 -5.91
CA ASN A 102 21.10 -0.25 -5.46
C ASN A 102 20.04 -1.37 -5.45
N ALA A 103 19.05 -1.35 -4.52
CA ALA A 103 18.11 -2.45 -4.38
C ALA A 103 17.38 -2.77 -5.69
N ALA A 104 16.84 -1.77 -6.38
CA ALA A 104 16.07 -1.98 -7.61
C ALA A 104 16.88 -2.59 -8.76
N LYS A 105 18.19 -2.34 -8.83
CA LYS A 105 19.00 -2.61 -10.03
C LYS A 105 20.02 -3.72 -9.87
N LEU A 106 20.45 -4.04 -8.65
CA LEU A 106 21.50 -5.02 -8.40
C LEU A 106 21.23 -6.38 -9.05
N ARG A 107 20.00 -6.89 -8.94
CA ARG A 107 19.65 -8.17 -9.56
C ARG A 107 19.80 -8.15 -11.08
N TYR A 108 19.39 -7.06 -11.73
CA TYR A 108 19.55 -6.86 -13.16
C TYR A 108 21.03 -6.70 -13.56
N MET A 109 21.76 -5.84 -12.87
CA MET A 109 23.17 -5.55 -13.15
C MET A 109 24.08 -6.77 -13.00
N THR A 110 23.72 -7.69 -12.10
CA THR A 110 24.47 -8.93 -11.84
C THR A 110 23.95 -10.13 -12.62
N ASN A 111 23.06 -9.90 -13.60
CA ASN A 111 22.43 -10.97 -14.39
C ASN A 111 21.78 -12.06 -13.50
N GLY A 112 21.13 -11.66 -12.42
CA GLY A 112 20.44 -12.57 -11.50
C GLY A 112 21.33 -13.35 -10.53
N GLN A 113 22.64 -13.07 -10.47
CA GLN A 113 23.56 -13.73 -9.51
C GLN A 113 23.16 -13.45 -8.07
N PHE A 114 22.67 -12.24 -7.77
CA PHE A 114 22.13 -11.89 -6.48
C PHE A 114 20.61 -11.87 -6.54
N LYS A 115 19.98 -12.50 -5.56
CA LYS A 115 18.60 -12.22 -5.15
C LYS A 115 18.64 -11.06 -4.18
N LEU A 116 17.56 -10.30 -4.11
CA LEU A 116 17.41 -9.19 -3.16
C LEU A 116 16.08 -9.32 -2.42
N PRO A 117 15.96 -10.34 -1.56
CA PRO A 117 14.76 -10.59 -0.77
C PRO A 117 14.66 -9.60 0.40
N ILE A 118 14.39 -8.33 0.11
CA ILE A 118 14.30 -7.25 1.08
C ILE A 118 12.91 -6.60 1.04
N VAL A 119 12.35 -6.35 2.20
CA VAL A 119 11.11 -5.57 2.35
C VAL A 119 11.45 -4.26 3.05
N PHE A 120 11.13 -3.16 2.40
CA PHE A 120 11.09 -1.84 3.02
C PHE A 120 9.65 -1.56 3.42
N ARG A 121 9.38 -1.23 4.69
CA ARG A 121 8.02 -0.99 5.20
C ARG A 121 7.94 0.23 6.12
N GLY A 122 6.74 0.72 6.31
CA GLY A 122 6.42 1.81 7.23
C GLY A 122 5.16 2.57 6.80
N PRO A 123 4.67 3.53 7.60
CA PRO A 123 3.52 4.34 7.26
C PRO A 123 3.84 5.38 6.20
N SER A 124 2.88 5.63 5.30
CA SER A 124 2.90 6.59 4.20
C SER A 124 1.62 7.41 4.19
N GLY A 125 1.68 8.60 3.61
CA GLY A 125 0.53 9.48 3.47
C GLY A 125 0.25 10.34 4.70
N ALA A 126 -0.87 11.06 4.66
CA ALA A 126 -1.28 11.98 5.72
C ALA A 126 -1.81 11.25 6.95
N ALA A 127 -1.44 11.76 8.13
CA ALA A 127 -1.94 11.30 9.42
C ALA A 127 -1.90 12.46 10.43
N HIS A 128 -3.04 12.75 11.04
CA HIS A 128 -3.17 13.57 12.25
C HIS A 128 -2.38 14.89 12.29
N ALA A 129 -2.46 15.70 11.24
CA ALA A 129 -1.86 17.04 11.17
C ALA A 129 -0.32 17.06 11.33
N LEU A 130 0.38 16.17 10.63
CA LEU A 130 1.84 16.08 10.66
C LEU A 130 2.53 17.11 9.72
N GLY A 131 1.78 17.80 8.86
CA GLY A 131 2.29 18.83 7.95
C GLY A 131 2.99 18.26 6.70
N ALA A 132 3.60 19.14 5.92
CA ALA A 132 4.03 18.87 4.56
C ALA A 132 5.08 17.77 4.42
N GLN A 133 6.05 17.72 5.34
CA GLN A 133 7.20 16.80 5.26
C GLN A 133 6.88 15.38 5.74
N HIS A 134 5.78 15.19 6.50
CA HIS A 134 5.43 13.91 7.12
C HIS A 134 4.11 13.34 6.60
N SER A 135 3.57 13.87 5.50
CA SER A 135 2.23 13.51 5.01
C SER A 135 2.22 13.21 3.51
N GLN A 136 3.34 12.72 2.96
CA GLN A 136 3.46 12.44 1.54
C GLN A 136 3.04 10.99 1.26
N ALA A 137 2.17 10.80 0.27
CA ALA A 137 1.89 9.49 -0.32
C ALA A 137 2.89 9.27 -1.47
N VAL A 138 3.85 8.39 -1.24
CA VAL A 138 5.06 8.29 -2.11
C VAL A 138 5.07 7.07 -3.03
N GLU A 139 3.97 6.31 -3.12
CA GLU A 139 3.89 5.09 -3.93
C GLU A 139 4.28 5.32 -5.41
N SER A 140 3.93 6.46 -5.98
CA SER A 140 4.26 6.79 -7.38
C SER A 140 5.77 6.92 -7.62
N LEU A 141 6.53 7.41 -6.64
CA LEU A 141 7.98 7.55 -6.75
C LEU A 141 8.67 6.19 -6.88
N TYR A 142 8.21 5.21 -6.11
CA TYR A 142 8.78 3.86 -6.12
C TYR A 142 8.18 2.98 -7.22
N ALA A 143 6.90 3.14 -7.53
CA ALA A 143 6.25 2.42 -8.62
C ALA A 143 6.82 2.78 -10.00
N HIS A 144 7.37 3.99 -10.16
CA HIS A 144 8.05 4.41 -11.39
C HIS A 144 9.34 3.60 -11.67
N ILE A 145 10.00 3.08 -10.64
CA ILE A 145 11.33 2.49 -10.74
C ILE A 145 11.28 1.00 -11.14
N PRO A 146 11.82 0.59 -12.31
CA PRO A 146 11.95 -0.82 -12.67
C PRO A 146 12.79 -1.59 -11.64
N GLY A 147 12.33 -2.80 -11.28
CA GLY A 147 13.01 -3.68 -10.32
C GLY A 147 12.41 -3.63 -8.92
N LEU A 148 11.58 -2.63 -8.58
CA LEU A 148 10.83 -2.57 -7.33
C LEU A 148 9.43 -3.16 -7.49
N LYS A 149 8.93 -3.82 -6.44
CA LYS A 149 7.52 -4.09 -6.24
C LYS A 149 6.95 -3.07 -5.24
N VAL A 150 5.70 -2.66 -5.42
CA VAL A 150 5.05 -1.66 -4.56
C VAL A 150 3.69 -2.20 -4.13
N VAL A 151 3.52 -2.35 -2.82
CA VAL A 151 2.36 -2.97 -2.18
C VAL A 151 1.74 -1.98 -1.20
N VAL A 152 0.42 -1.83 -1.24
CA VAL A 152 -0.32 -0.87 -0.41
C VAL A 152 -1.60 -1.54 0.12
N PRO A 153 -1.54 -2.30 1.21
CA PRO A 153 -2.69 -3.00 1.76
C PRO A 153 -3.72 -2.03 2.34
N SER A 154 -4.99 -2.43 2.29
CA SER A 154 -6.12 -1.60 2.73
C SER A 154 -6.85 -2.13 3.96
N ILE A 155 -6.74 -3.43 4.26
CA ILE A 155 -7.44 -4.10 5.38
C ILE A 155 -6.49 -5.06 6.13
N PRO A 156 -6.78 -5.43 7.39
CA PRO A 156 -5.91 -6.32 8.18
C PRO A 156 -5.58 -7.66 7.51
N ALA A 157 -6.55 -8.33 6.87
CA ALA A 157 -6.32 -9.59 6.18
C ALA A 157 -5.30 -9.43 5.04
N ASP A 158 -5.47 -8.40 4.20
CA ASP A 158 -4.55 -8.11 3.11
C ASP A 158 -3.18 -7.69 3.64
N ALA A 159 -3.12 -6.92 4.73
CA ALA A 159 -1.86 -6.53 5.37
C ALA A 159 -1.04 -7.75 5.78
N LYS A 160 -1.67 -8.74 6.45
CA LYS A 160 -1.01 -9.99 6.83
C LYS A 160 -0.56 -10.78 5.60
N GLY A 161 -1.49 -11.06 4.69
CA GLY A 161 -1.22 -11.95 3.55
C GLY A 161 -0.22 -11.38 2.56
N LEU A 162 -0.30 -10.09 2.27
CA LEU A 162 0.63 -9.41 1.36
C LEU A 162 2.02 -9.23 1.99
N LEU A 163 2.12 -8.95 3.30
CA LEU A 163 3.42 -8.82 3.96
C LEU A 163 4.16 -10.17 3.98
N LYS A 164 3.47 -11.28 4.29
CA LYS A 164 4.05 -12.62 4.19
C LYS A 164 4.54 -12.92 2.77
N SER A 165 3.72 -12.62 1.75
CA SER A 165 4.11 -12.79 0.35
C SER A 165 5.30 -11.92 -0.04
N SER A 166 5.37 -10.69 0.48
CA SER A 166 6.48 -9.76 0.26
C SER A 166 7.78 -10.26 0.90
N ILE A 167 7.73 -10.79 2.12
CA ILE A 167 8.89 -11.35 2.81
C ILE A 167 9.43 -12.60 2.08
N ARG A 168 8.55 -13.38 1.45
CA ARG A 168 8.92 -14.57 0.68
C ARG A 168 9.42 -14.28 -0.73
N ASP A 169 9.21 -13.06 -1.24
CA ASP A 169 9.66 -12.67 -2.58
C ASP A 169 11.19 -12.51 -2.64
N ASP A 170 11.78 -12.86 -3.77
CA ASP A 170 13.21 -12.76 -3.99
C ASP A 170 13.64 -11.42 -4.61
N ASN A 171 12.72 -10.45 -4.71
CA ASN A 171 12.97 -9.10 -5.21
C ASN A 171 12.63 -8.05 -4.14
N PRO A 172 13.16 -6.83 -4.28
CA PRO A 172 12.86 -5.74 -3.35
C PRO A 172 11.39 -5.35 -3.40
N VAL A 173 10.78 -5.24 -2.23
CA VAL A 173 9.37 -4.82 -2.06
C VAL A 173 9.31 -3.56 -1.21
N CYS A 174 8.66 -2.53 -1.74
CA CYS A 174 8.23 -1.35 -1.00
C CYS A 174 6.80 -1.61 -0.50
N PHE A 175 6.64 -1.74 0.81
CA PHE A 175 5.37 -2.07 1.45
C PHE A 175 4.88 -0.85 2.25
N LEU A 176 3.93 -0.11 1.67
CA LEU A 176 3.46 1.16 2.21
C LEU A 176 2.19 0.96 3.01
N GLU A 177 2.24 1.37 4.26
CA GLU A 177 1.15 1.26 5.23
C GLU A 177 0.52 2.65 5.46
N SER A 178 -0.42 2.77 6.37
CA SER A 178 -0.93 4.08 6.80
C SER A 178 -1.10 4.09 8.31
N GLU A 179 -0.58 5.14 8.96
CA GLU A 179 -0.65 5.31 10.40
C GLU A 179 -2.09 5.29 10.90
N VAL A 180 -3.01 5.97 10.21
CA VAL A 180 -4.41 6.05 10.60
C VAL A 180 -5.14 4.70 10.54
N MET A 181 -4.58 3.71 9.83
CA MET A 181 -5.15 2.37 9.75
C MET A 181 -4.64 1.41 10.84
N TYR A 182 -3.57 1.72 11.56
CA TYR A 182 -2.97 0.78 12.51
C TYR A 182 -3.91 0.25 13.60
N SER A 183 -4.90 1.04 13.97
CA SER A 183 -5.96 0.63 14.92
C SER A 183 -7.22 0.06 14.27
N LEU A 184 -7.30 0.08 12.92
CA LEU A 184 -8.43 -0.47 12.18
C LEU A 184 -8.53 -1.97 12.44
N LYS A 185 -9.67 -2.44 12.88
CA LYS A 185 -9.94 -3.85 13.12
C LYS A 185 -10.64 -4.50 11.93
N GLY A 186 -10.32 -5.77 11.67
CA GLY A 186 -10.98 -6.57 10.64
C GLY A 186 -10.75 -8.06 10.85
N GLU A 187 -11.52 -8.86 10.16
CA GLU A 187 -11.34 -10.31 10.17
C GLU A 187 -10.06 -10.70 9.42
N VAL A 188 -9.27 -11.58 10.02
CA VAL A 188 -8.07 -12.15 9.43
C VAL A 188 -8.20 -13.67 9.46
N PRO A 189 -8.06 -14.36 8.32
CA PRO A 189 -8.12 -15.81 8.26
C PRO A 189 -7.09 -16.45 9.17
N GLY A 190 -7.48 -17.52 9.87
CA GLY A 190 -6.55 -18.32 10.66
C GLY A 190 -5.67 -19.21 9.78
N GLY A 191 -4.54 -19.67 10.35
CA GLY A 191 -3.58 -20.55 9.66
C GLY A 191 -2.76 -19.83 8.59
N GLU A 192 -2.27 -20.59 7.62
CA GLU A 192 -1.48 -20.03 6.51
C GLU A 192 -2.37 -19.14 5.62
N HIS A 193 -2.06 -17.85 5.62
CA HIS A 193 -2.77 -16.85 4.81
C HIS A 193 -1.78 -16.06 3.98
N LEU A 194 -1.81 -16.25 2.67
CA LEU A 194 -1.00 -15.56 1.67
C LEU A 194 -1.91 -14.87 0.67
N VAL A 195 -1.55 -13.66 0.29
CA VAL A 195 -2.19 -12.92 -0.81
C VAL A 195 -1.14 -12.73 -1.91
N PRO A 196 -1.39 -13.18 -3.15
CA PRO A 196 -0.44 -13.02 -4.25
C PRO A 196 -0.18 -11.55 -4.56
N LEU A 197 1.09 -11.20 -4.78
CA LEU A 197 1.45 -9.87 -5.26
C LEU A 197 0.99 -9.69 -6.71
N GLY A 198 0.37 -8.56 -7.03
CA GLY A 198 -0.19 -8.28 -8.36
C GLY A 198 -1.60 -8.82 -8.58
N SER A 199 -2.33 -9.11 -7.50
CA SER A 199 -3.72 -9.54 -7.56
C SER A 199 -4.61 -8.50 -6.86
N ALA A 200 -5.46 -7.82 -7.61
CA ALA A 200 -6.48 -6.91 -7.10
C ALA A 200 -7.67 -7.67 -6.49
N ASP A 201 -8.55 -6.95 -5.78
CA ASP A 201 -9.71 -7.55 -5.13
C ASP A 201 -10.95 -6.66 -5.25
N VAL A 202 -12.07 -7.23 -5.67
CA VAL A 202 -13.36 -6.54 -5.72
C VAL A 202 -13.97 -6.52 -4.33
N LYS A 203 -13.82 -5.41 -3.62
CA LYS A 203 -14.34 -5.24 -2.27
C LYS A 203 -15.85 -4.99 -2.24
N ARG A 204 -16.40 -4.45 -3.32
CA ARG A 204 -17.84 -4.27 -3.49
C ARG A 204 -18.18 -4.50 -4.96
N PRO A 205 -19.07 -5.41 -5.29
CA PRO A 205 -19.56 -5.57 -6.67
C PRO A 205 -20.46 -4.38 -7.07
N GLY A 206 -20.46 -4.02 -8.35
CA GLY A 206 -21.26 -2.96 -8.91
C GLY A 206 -21.39 -3.09 -10.43
N ARG A 207 -22.17 -2.21 -11.05
CA ARG A 207 -22.47 -2.29 -12.50
C ARG A 207 -22.48 -0.92 -13.21
N ASP A 208 -22.53 0.18 -12.47
CA ASP A 208 -22.74 1.52 -13.05
C ASP A 208 -21.41 2.28 -13.25
N VAL A 209 -20.40 1.99 -12.44
CA VAL A 209 -19.07 2.60 -12.47
C VAL A 209 -18.07 1.72 -11.74
N THR A 210 -16.84 1.63 -12.23
CA THR A 210 -15.70 1.07 -11.51
C THR A 210 -14.97 2.18 -10.77
N ILE A 211 -14.77 2.02 -9.45
CA ILE A 211 -13.90 2.87 -8.65
C ILE A 211 -12.66 2.06 -8.26
N VAL A 212 -11.52 2.42 -8.85
CA VAL A 212 -10.22 1.83 -8.53
C VAL A 212 -9.58 2.62 -7.39
N THR A 213 -9.07 1.93 -6.38
CA THR A 213 -8.44 2.57 -5.21
C THR A 213 -7.46 1.63 -4.52
N TRP A 214 -6.77 2.09 -3.46
CA TRP A 214 -5.87 1.32 -2.61
C TRP A 214 -5.61 2.01 -1.26
N GLY A 215 -5.04 1.27 -0.32
CA GLY A 215 -4.67 1.78 1.00
C GLY A 215 -5.86 2.37 1.75
N LYS A 216 -5.62 3.45 2.49
CA LYS A 216 -6.68 4.06 3.30
C LYS A 216 -7.83 4.65 2.48
N MET A 217 -7.62 4.95 1.20
CA MET A 217 -8.69 5.49 0.34
C MET A 217 -9.80 4.47 0.10
N LEU A 218 -9.55 3.18 0.23
CA LEU A 218 -10.59 2.15 0.18
C LEU A 218 -11.76 2.48 1.13
N HIS A 219 -11.46 2.91 2.35
CA HIS A 219 -12.48 3.20 3.36
C HIS A 219 -13.33 4.43 3.02
N THR A 220 -12.73 5.44 2.39
CA THR A 220 -13.44 6.61 1.88
C THR A 220 -14.33 6.22 0.70
N VAL A 221 -13.83 5.39 -0.21
CA VAL A 221 -14.56 4.93 -1.40
C VAL A 221 -15.73 4.01 -1.03
N LEU A 222 -15.56 3.10 -0.07
CA LEU A 222 -16.65 2.24 0.39
C LEU A 222 -17.81 3.05 0.99
N LYS A 223 -17.52 4.08 1.80
CA LYS A 223 -18.54 5.00 2.32
C LYS A 223 -19.25 5.77 1.19
N ALA A 224 -18.48 6.26 0.21
CA ALA A 224 -19.05 6.91 -0.96
C ALA A 224 -19.95 5.96 -1.78
N ALA A 225 -19.55 4.69 -1.92
CA ALA A 225 -20.33 3.67 -2.61
C ALA A 225 -21.65 3.34 -1.90
N GLU A 226 -21.69 3.41 -0.56
CA GLU A 226 -22.93 3.28 0.22
C GLU A 226 -23.89 4.46 -0.05
N GLU A 227 -23.38 5.71 -0.06
CA GLU A 227 -24.18 6.89 -0.37
C GLU A 227 -24.69 6.86 -1.84
N LEU A 228 -23.87 6.41 -2.77
CA LEU A 228 -24.22 6.23 -4.17
C LEU A 228 -25.32 5.18 -4.35
N ALA A 229 -25.23 4.05 -3.64
CA ALA A 229 -26.25 3.00 -3.66
C ALA A 229 -27.62 3.51 -3.18
N ALA A 230 -27.64 4.32 -2.11
CA ALA A 230 -28.86 4.98 -1.65
C ALA A 230 -29.49 5.92 -2.71
N ALA A 231 -28.66 6.42 -3.65
CA ALA A 231 -29.08 7.24 -4.79
C ALA A 231 -29.31 6.42 -6.07
N GLY A 232 -29.28 5.08 -6.01
CA GLY A 232 -29.52 4.17 -7.15
C GLY A 232 -28.34 4.08 -8.12
N ILE A 233 -27.12 4.23 -7.63
CA ILE A 233 -25.87 4.05 -8.40
C ILE A 233 -25.05 2.92 -7.75
N GLU A 234 -24.90 1.80 -8.45
CA GLU A 234 -24.17 0.63 -7.99
C GLU A 234 -22.69 0.70 -8.42
N ALA A 235 -21.85 1.27 -7.57
CA ALA A 235 -20.41 1.36 -7.81
C ALA A 235 -19.71 0.05 -7.48
N GLU A 236 -18.93 -0.48 -8.42
CA GLU A 236 -17.93 -1.52 -8.16
C GLU A 236 -16.68 -0.88 -7.54
N VAL A 237 -16.18 -1.44 -6.43
CA VAL A 237 -14.98 -0.96 -5.76
C VAL A 237 -13.88 -2.01 -5.90
N LEU A 238 -12.85 -1.67 -6.66
CA LEU A 238 -11.67 -2.50 -6.92
C LEU A 238 -10.48 -1.98 -6.14
N ASP A 239 -10.01 -2.76 -5.18
CA ASP A 239 -8.79 -2.51 -4.40
C ASP A 239 -7.59 -3.12 -5.12
N LEU A 240 -6.65 -2.30 -5.54
CA LEU A 240 -5.44 -2.77 -6.25
C LEU A 240 -4.53 -3.60 -5.35
N ARG A 241 -4.43 -3.30 -4.06
CA ARG A 241 -3.53 -3.97 -3.10
C ARG A 241 -2.05 -3.90 -3.48
N THR A 242 -1.76 -4.03 -4.77
CA THR A 242 -0.40 -3.95 -5.35
C THR A 242 -0.41 -2.96 -6.50
N ILE A 243 0.45 -1.94 -6.40
CA ILE A 243 0.62 -0.93 -7.44
C ILE A 243 1.57 -1.43 -8.53
N ARG A 244 2.61 -2.20 -8.12
CA ARG A 244 3.55 -2.83 -9.04
C ARG A 244 3.97 -4.21 -8.51
N PRO A 245 3.69 -5.28 -9.26
CA PRO A 245 2.98 -5.31 -10.55
C PRO A 245 1.50 -4.94 -10.40
N LEU A 246 0.95 -4.25 -11.39
CA LEU A 246 -0.46 -3.89 -11.47
C LEU A 246 -1.27 -5.08 -12.01
N ASP A 247 -2.43 -5.37 -11.42
CA ASP A 247 -3.40 -6.32 -11.96
C ASP A 247 -4.20 -5.65 -13.09
N THR A 248 -3.58 -5.59 -14.26
CA THR A 248 -4.16 -4.94 -15.45
C THR A 248 -5.45 -5.61 -15.89
N GLU A 249 -5.52 -6.94 -15.81
CA GLU A 249 -6.71 -7.69 -16.24
C GLU A 249 -7.90 -7.42 -15.32
N ALA A 250 -7.70 -7.36 -14.01
CA ALA A 250 -8.78 -7.02 -13.08
C ALA A 250 -9.33 -5.61 -13.35
N VAL A 251 -8.47 -4.62 -13.62
CA VAL A 251 -8.88 -3.26 -13.96
C VAL A 251 -9.68 -3.24 -15.27
N LEU A 252 -9.15 -3.87 -16.33
CA LEU A 252 -9.80 -3.88 -17.64
C LEU A 252 -11.10 -4.66 -17.63
N SER A 253 -11.16 -5.82 -16.98
CA SER A 253 -12.39 -6.62 -16.84
C SER A 253 -13.47 -5.87 -16.07
N SER A 254 -13.09 -5.11 -15.04
CA SER A 254 -14.00 -4.28 -14.25
C SER A 254 -14.59 -3.16 -15.13
N VAL A 255 -13.74 -2.43 -15.85
CA VAL A 255 -14.19 -1.34 -16.75
C VAL A 255 -15.08 -1.85 -17.88
N ARG A 256 -14.77 -3.01 -18.49
CA ARG A 256 -15.63 -3.62 -19.53
C ARG A 256 -17.04 -3.97 -19.04
N ARG A 257 -17.21 -4.18 -17.73
CA ARG A 257 -18.55 -4.44 -17.15
C ARG A 257 -19.32 -3.18 -16.82
N THR A 258 -18.63 -2.12 -16.42
CA THR A 258 -19.27 -0.91 -15.89
C THR A 258 -19.23 0.28 -16.84
N HIS A 259 -18.37 0.25 -17.85
CA HIS A 259 -18.17 1.25 -18.90
C HIS A 259 -17.76 2.65 -18.39
N ARG A 260 -17.41 2.79 -17.12
CA ARG A 260 -17.01 4.06 -16.48
C ARG A 260 -15.92 3.81 -15.44
N LEU A 261 -14.93 4.68 -15.43
CA LEU A 261 -13.79 4.59 -14.52
C LEU A 261 -13.62 5.87 -13.71
N LEU A 262 -13.57 5.70 -12.39
CA LEU A 262 -13.02 6.67 -11.45
C LEU A 262 -11.81 6.04 -10.76
N VAL A 263 -10.70 6.78 -10.63
CA VAL A 263 -9.56 6.36 -9.80
C VAL A 263 -9.44 7.30 -8.61
N VAL A 264 -9.43 6.73 -7.40
CA VAL A 264 -9.30 7.50 -6.16
C VAL A 264 -7.98 7.15 -5.49
N GLN A 265 -7.09 8.13 -5.36
CA GLN A 265 -5.79 7.96 -4.70
C GLN A 265 -5.51 9.07 -3.70
N GLU A 266 -4.80 8.75 -2.62
CA GLU A 266 -4.06 9.74 -1.87
C GLU A 266 -2.78 10.08 -2.62
N GLY A 267 -2.39 11.33 -2.64
CA GLY A 267 -1.23 11.82 -3.39
C GLY A 267 -1.62 12.88 -4.41
N TRP A 268 -0.61 13.54 -4.98
CA TRP A 268 -0.82 14.62 -5.92
C TRP A 268 -1.32 14.13 -7.29
N PRO A 269 -2.05 14.98 -8.04
CA PRO A 269 -2.61 14.58 -9.34
C PRO A 269 -1.53 14.38 -10.40
N PHE A 270 -0.48 15.22 -10.39
CA PHE A 270 0.54 15.18 -11.44
C PHE A 270 1.46 13.97 -11.26
N ALA A 271 1.64 13.18 -12.32
CA ALA A 271 2.44 11.96 -12.34
C ALA A 271 2.06 10.92 -11.27
N GLY A 272 0.82 10.95 -10.76
CA GLY A 272 0.30 9.96 -9.82
C GLY A 272 -0.08 8.64 -10.51
N VAL A 273 -0.22 7.58 -9.72
CA VAL A 273 -0.60 6.23 -10.20
C VAL A 273 -1.96 6.24 -10.91
N ALA A 274 -2.90 7.09 -10.48
CA ALA A 274 -4.20 7.23 -11.14
C ALA A 274 -4.07 7.62 -12.62
N ALA A 275 -3.08 8.44 -12.97
CA ALA A 275 -2.84 8.80 -14.36
C ALA A 275 -2.38 7.59 -15.20
N GLU A 276 -1.57 6.69 -14.63
CA GLU A 276 -1.13 5.46 -15.28
C GLU A 276 -2.30 4.49 -15.47
N VAL A 277 -3.14 4.30 -14.46
CA VAL A 277 -4.35 3.45 -14.57
C VAL A 277 -5.29 3.98 -15.65
N ILE A 278 -5.52 5.29 -15.71
CA ILE A 278 -6.33 5.92 -16.76
C ILE A 278 -5.68 5.71 -18.15
N ALA A 279 -4.38 5.94 -18.29
CA ALA A 279 -3.67 5.74 -19.55
C ALA A 279 -3.75 4.28 -20.03
N LEU A 280 -3.63 3.32 -19.12
CA LEU A 280 -3.82 1.90 -19.41
C LEU A 280 -5.22 1.63 -19.99
N VAL A 281 -6.28 2.10 -19.30
CA VAL A 281 -7.66 1.86 -19.71
C VAL A 281 -7.97 2.55 -21.04
N VAL A 282 -7.52 3.78 -21.23
CA VAL A 282 -7.70 4.50 -22.51
C VAL A 282 -6.97 3.78 -23.66
N ARG A 283 -5.80 3.18 -23.42
CA ARG A 283 -5.09 2.43 -24.44
C ARG A 283 -5.72 1.10 -24.78
N GLU A 284 -6.23 0.36 -23.79
CA GLU A 284 -6.61 -1.05 -23.94
C GLU A 284 -8.15 -1.28 -23.99
N ALA A 285 -8.94 -0.26 -23.61
CA ALA A 285 -10.39 -0.37 -23.48
C ALA A 285 -11.11 0.95 -23.81
N PHE A 286 -10.58 1.77 -24.73
CA PHE A 286 -11.17 3.06 -25.10
C PHE A 286 -12.61 2.92 -25.61
N ASP A 287 -12.85 1.94 -26.46
CA ASP A 287 -14.17 1.70 -27.07
C ASP A 287 -15.22 1.16 -26.08
N GLU A 288 -14.79 0.81 -24.89
CA GLU A 288 -15.66 0.34 -23.81
C GLU A 288 -16.13 1.48 -22.87
N LEU A 289 -15.63 2.70 -23.07
CA LEU A 289 -15.89 3.81 -22.15
C LEU A 289 -17.10 4.64 -22.62
N ASP A 290 -18.09 4.79 -21.74
CA ASP A 290 -19.26 5.68 -21.94
C ASP A 290 -18.97 7.15 -21.58
N ALA A 291 -17.91 7.41 -20.82
CA ALA A 291 -17.48 8.73 -20.38
C ALA A 291 -15.97 8.81 -20.25
N PRO A 292 -15.35 10.01 -20.34
CA PRO A 292 -13.95 10.18 -20.04
C PRO A 292 -13.63 9.69 -18.62
N PRO A 293 -12.56 8.89 -18.43
CA PRO A 293 -12.16 8.48 -17.08
C PRO A 293 -11.77 9.67 -16.20
N GLU A 294 -12.13 9.60 -14.94
CA GLU A 294 -11.88 10.65 -13.96
C GLU A 294 -11.00 10.17 -12.80
N ARG A 295 -10.42 11.12 -12.06
CA ARG A 295 -9.66 10.84 -10.84
C ARG A 295 -9.99 11.82 -9.72
N VAL A 296 -10.04 11.32 -8.50
CA VAL A 296 -10.09 12.11 -7.27
C VAL A 296 -8.79 11.89 -6.51
N THR A 297 -8.04 12.97 -6.33
CA THR A 297 -6.71 12.97 -5.71
C THR A 297 -6.65 14.03 -4.61
N ASN A 298 -5.51 14.12 -3.90
CA ASN A 298 -5.23 15.32 -3.12
C ASN A 298 -5.29 16.57 -4.01
N LEU A 299 -5.51 17.72 -3.41
CA LEU A 299 -5.24 18.98 -4.10
C LEU A 299 -3.74 19.09 -4.39
N ASP A 300 -3.37 19.81 -5.45
CA ASP A 300 -1.97 19.96 -5.87
C ASP A 300 -1.23 21.03 -5.05
N VAL A 301 -1.15 20.77 -3.75
CA VAL A 301 -0.48 21.61 -2.75
C VAL A 301 0.25 20.73 -1.74
N PRO A 302 1.34 21.20 -1.11
CA PRO A 302 1.91 20.53 0.06
C PRO A 302 0.88 20.41 1.18
N MET A 303 0.92 19.32 1.96
CA MET A 303 -0.04 19.09 3.02
C MET A 303 0.05 20.20 4.09
N PRO A 304 -1.06 20.92 4.36
CA PRO A 304 -1.09 21.93 5.41
C PRO A 304 -1.05 21.30 6.80
N TYR A 305 -0.56 22.05 7.79
CA TYR A 305 -0.45 21.59 9.16
C TYR A 305 -1.81 21.59 9.91
N ALA A 306 -2.68 22.56 9.60
CA ALA A 306 -3.97 22.68 10.29
C ALA A 306 -4.94 21.57 9.86
N THR A 307 -5.53 20.86 10.83
CA THR A 307 -6.42 19.70 10.60
C THR A 307 -7.56 19.99 9.64
N ASN A 308 -8.21 21.14 9.77
CA ASN A 308 -9.31 21.53 8.88
C ASN A 308 -8.84 21.73 7.42
N LEU A 309 -7.62 22.22 7.21
CA LEU A 309 -7.05 22.37 5.88
C LEU A 309 -6.55 21.02 5.33
N GLU A 310 -5.97 20.16 6.18
CA GLU A 310 -5.59 18.79 5.80
C GLU A 310 -6.79 18.03 5.22
N GLN A 311 -7.95 18.12 5.89
CA GLN A 311 -9.19 17.48 5.44
C GLN A 311 -9.69 18.00 4.09
N LEU A 312 -9.44 19.28 3.77
CA LEU A 312 -9.82 19.87 2.47
C LEU A 312 -8.90 19.40 1.33
N VAL A 313 -7.64 19.09 1.64
CA VAL A 313 -6.67 18.62 0.65
C VAL A 313 -6.93 17.17 0.24
N LEU A 314 -7.31 16.31 1.19
CA LEU A 314 -7.50 14.88 0.97
C LEU A 314 -8.74 14.56 0.13
N PRO A 315 -8.75 13.42 -0.62
CA PRO A 315 -9.99 12.88 -1.18
C PRO A 315 -11.04 12.67 -0.07
N SER A 316 -12.27 13.06 -0.36
CA SER A 316 -13.38 12.96 0.59
C SER A 316 -14.58 12.28 -0.03
N VAL A 317 -15.48 11.74 0.80
CA VAL A 317 -16.71 11.09 0.36
C VAL A 317 -17.53 11.99 -0.59
N PRO A 318 -17.79 13.28 -0.27
CA PRO A 318 -18.51 14.16 -1.19
C PRO A 318 -17.83 14.33 -2.55
N ARG A 319 -16.49 14.45 -2.59
CA ARG A 319 -15.73 14.58 -3.84
C ARG A 319 -15.84 13.33 -4.70
N VAL A 320 -15.80 12.14 -4.11
CA VAL A 320 -15.98 10.85 -4.80
C VAL A 320 -17.40 10.73 -5.33
N VAL A 321 -18.41 11.03 -4.51
CA VAL A 321 -19.84 11.00 -4.92
C VAL A 321 -20.10 11.95 -6.08
N GLU A 322 -19.58 13.17 -6.03
CA GLU A 322 -19.73 14.17 -7.10
C GLU A 322 -19.09 13.68 -8.41
N ALA A 323 -17.87 13.16 -8.36
CA ALA A 323 -17.18 12.62 -9.53
C ALA A 323 -17.97 11.47 -10.19
N VAL A 324 -18.52 10.54 -9.39
CA VAL A 324 -19.34 9.44 -9.90
C VAL A 324 -20.64 9.95 -10.52
N ARG A 325 -21.30 10.93 -9.91
CA ARG A 325 -22.52 11.54 -10.48
C ARG A 325 -22.27 12.21 -11.84
N LEU A 326 -21.12 12.87 -11.99
CA LEU A 326 -20.71 13.43 -13.27
C LEU A 326 -20.49 12.34 -14.32
N LEU A 327 -19.78 11.26 -13.99
CA LEU A 327 -19.52 10.13 -14.87
C LEU A 327 -20.81 9.40 -15.30
N THR A 328 -21.79 9.29 -14.42
CA THR A 328 -23.05 8.56 -14.68
C THR A 328 -24.16 9.44 -15.27
N GLY A 329 -23.93 10.75 -15.42
CA GLY A 329 -24.94 11.71 -15.89
C GLY A 329 -26.09 11.94 -14.91
N LYS A 330 -26.03 11.35 -13.72
CA LYS A 330 -27.07 11.48 -12.67
C LYS A 330 -26.71 12.66 -11.76
N ARG A 331 -27.04 13.89 -12.19
CA ARG A 331 -26.86 15.09 -11.33
C ARG A 331 -27.79 15.02 -10.12
N ALA A 332 -27.36 15.63 -9.00
CA ALA A 332 -28.27 15.84 -7.87
C ALA A 332 -29.46 16.67 -8.33
N ALA A 333 -30.66 16.22 -7.95
CA ALA A 333 -31.89 16.97 -8.18
C ALA A 333 -31.94 18.22 -7.29
#